data_a835d8d2640e7789445cedeb04078680
#
_entry.id   a835d8d2640e7789445cedeb04078680
#
_cell.length_a   1.000
_cell.length_b   1.000
_cell.length_c   1.000
_cell.angle_alpha   90.00
_cell.angle_beta   90.00
_cell.angle_gamma   90.00
#
_symmetry.space_group_name_H-M   'P 1'
#
loop_
_entity.id
_entity.type
_entity.pdbx_description
1 polymer ?
#
loop_
_entity_poly.entity_id
_entity_poly.type
_entity_poly.pdbx_seq_one_letter_code
_entity_poly.pdbx_strand_id
1 'polypeptide(L)'
;MVPFFVKAKTISDAWFQLIYNLFDHAYTQNIQHGSFENEQYRLQYPGIAVFIEYPGEDMIPVMPPASGIPAPTTMDYIEDYFVHYLMDPTLAENETYKYASRIHHPMPRGGTQLERVIEMLKKTPLTNQAVVEIGTPEDHDICFGNDGKLDPPCLRLLDFKAVPSGDELALTVSCYFRSWDLWAGFPTNLGGIELLKKLVASETQLTNGPMYVYSAGAHIYGYHEEIARLRTLKPLKADIP
;
A
#
# COMPACT_ATOMS: atom_id res chain seq x y z
N MET A 1 6.67 17.57 -14.14
CA MET A 1 5.62 16.57 -13.94
C MET A 1 5.00 16.85 -12.58
N VAL A 2 3.66 16.79 -12.47
CA VAL A 2 2.95 17.03 -11.21
C VAL A 2 2.45 15.70 -10.64
N PRO A 3 2.30 15.57 -9.30
CA PRO A 3 1.69 14.41 -8.69
C PRO A 3 0.25 14.20 -9.18
N PHE A 4 -0.15 12.94 -9.35
CA PHE A 4 -1.52 12.59 -9.73
C PHE A 4 -2.37 12.39 -8.48
N PHE A 5 -3.51 13.07 -8.41
CA PHE A 5 -4.42 12.99 -7.28
C PHE A 5 -5.65 12.15 -7.64
N VAL A 6 -6.01 11.23 -6.75
CA VAL A 6 -7.22 10.39 -6.86
C VAL A 6 -8.12 10.62 -5.65
N LYS A 7 -9.40 10.86 -5.91
CA LYS A 7 -10.47 10.77 -4.93
C LYS A 7 -11.37 9.61 -5.30
N ALA A 8 -11.42 8.60 -4.45
CA ALA A 8 -12.14 7.36 -4.71
C ALA A 8 -13.10 7.01 -3.58
N LYS A 9 -14.10 6.19 -3.91
CA LYS A 9 -15.04 5.65 -2.92
C LYS A 9 -14.44 4.45 -2.19
N THR A 10 -13.86 3.52 -2.94
CA THR A 10 -13.36 2.22 -2.44
C THR A 10 -11.95 1.95 -2.94
N ILE A 11 -11.31 0.90 -2.42
CA ILE A 11 -9.98 0.46 -2.91
C ILE A 11 -10.06 0.04 -4.38
N SER A 12 -11.12 -0.66 -4.77
CA SER A 12 -11.37 -1.07 -6.15
C SER A 12 -11.52 0.13 -7.10
N ASP A 13 -12.25 1.16 -6.68
CA ASP A 13 -12.41 2.41 -7.44
C ASP A 13 -11.07 3.15 -7.60
N ALA A 14 -10.30 3.29 -6.50
CA ALA A 14 -8.98 3.92 -6.54
C ALA A 14 -8.03 3.20 -7.47
N TRP A 15 -8.01 1.85 -7.40
CA TRP A 15 -7.22 1.02 -8.28
C TRP A 15 -7.57 1.25 -9.75
N PHE A 16 -8.86 1.22 -10.08
CA PHE A 16 -9.30 1.44 -11.45
C PHE A 16 -8.91 2.83 -11.98
N GLN A 17 -9.12 3.87 -11.19
CA GLN A 17 -8.74 5.24 -11.57
C GLN A 17 -7.22 5.35 -11.83
N LEU A 18 -6.38 4.75 -10.98
CA LEU A 18 -4.94 4.73 -11.15
C LEU A 18 -4.52 3.97 -12.40
N ILE A 19 -5.05 2.77 -12.65
CA ILE A 19 -4.70 1.98 -13.84
C ILE A 19 -5.19 2.66 -15.12
N TYR A 20 -6.40 3.25 -15.11
CA TYR A 20 -6.96 3.95 -16.26
C TYR A 20 -6.13 5.17 -16.67
N ASN A 21 -5.71 5.99 -15.71
CA ASN A 21 -4.98 7.22 -15.96
C ASN A 21 -3.46 7.02 -16.09
N LEU A 22 -2.95 5.82 -15.82
CA LEU A 22 -1.53 5.51 -15.89
C LEU A 22 -0.92 5.85 -17.26
N PHE A 23 -1.62 5.48 -18.32
CA PHE A 23 -1.11 5.64 -19.70
C PHE A 23 -0.98 7.10 -20.16
N ASP A 24 -1.68 8.01 -19.48
CA ASP A 24 -1.69 9.43 -19.80
C ASP A 24 -0.73 10.25 -18.90
N HIS A 25 -0.35 9.68 -17.72
CA HIS A 25 0.40 10.41 -16.69
C HIS A 25 1.73 9.76 -16.28
N ALA A 26 1.95 8.50 -16.60
CA ALA A 26 3.17 7.79 -16.27
C ALA A 26 4.28 8.00 -17.31
N TYR A 27 5.50 7.83 -16.86
CA TYR A 27 6.66 7.73 -17.74
C TYR A 27 7.23 6.31 -17.72
N THR A 28 7.89 5.93 -18.81
CA THR A 28 8.58 4.64 -18.89
C THR A 28 9.93 4.72 -18.20
N GLN A 29 10.23 3.78 -17.34
CA GLN A 29 11.52 3.65 -16.66
C GLN A 29 12.05 2.23 -16.81
N ASN A 30 13.26 2.09 -17.36
CA ASN A 30 13.97 0.82 -17.38
C ASN A 30 14.47 0.47 -15.98
N ILE A 31 14.31 -0.80 -15.58
CA ILE A 31 14.74 -1.29 -14.27
C ILE A 31 16.24 -1.57 -14.35
N GLN A 32 17.04 -0.84 -13.57
CA GLN A 32 18.48 -0.95 -13.57
C GLN A 32 19.03 -1.90 -12.51
N HIS A 33 18.29 -2.07 -11.39
CA HIS A 33 18.69 -2.88 -10.24
C HIS A 33 17.45 -3.47 -9.56
N GLY A 34 17.62 -4.61 -8.89
CA GLY A 34 16.58 -5.27 -8.09
C GLY A 34 16.10 -6.58 -8.69
N SER A 35 15.00 -7.12 -8.16
CA SER A 35 14.49 -8.46 -8.49
C SER A 35 14.09 -8.67 -9.96
N PHE A 36 14.01 -7.61 -10.76
CA PHE A 36 13.60 -7.64 -12.17
C PHE A 36 14.66 -6.99 -13.07
N GLU A 37 15.94 -7.24 -12.81
CA GLU A 37 17.03 -6.81 -13.68
C GLU A 37 16.93 -7.47 -15.07
N ASN A 38 17.36 -6.73 -16.07
CA ASN A 38 17.48 -7.09 -17.48
C ASN A 38 16.20 -6.98 -18.31
N GLU A 39 16.18 -5.93 -19.14
CA GLU A 39 15.19 -5.65 -20.19
C GLU A 39 13.75 -5.41 -19.72
N GLN A 40 13.50 -5.39 -18.41
CA GLN A 40 12.21 -5.04 -17.87
C GLN A 40 12.08 -3.53 -17.68
N TYR A 41 10.90 -3.02 -17.98
CA TYR A 41 10.53 -1.63 -17.72
C TYR A 41 9.30 -1.58 -16.83
N ARG A 42 9.04 -0.40 -16.33
CA ARG A 42 7.82 -0.07 -15.59
C ARG A 42 7.23 1.24 -16.10
N LEU A 43 5.92 1.33 -16.08
CA LEU A 43 5.20 2.58 -16.25
C LEU A 43 4.97 3.17 -14.87
N GLN A 44 5.60 4.30 -14.57
CA GLN A 44 5.65 4.88 -13.23
C GLN A 44 5.08 6.30 -13.21
N TYR A 45 4.20 6.56 -12.25
CA TYR A 45 3.79 7.92 -11.93
C TYR A 45 4.94 8.73 -11.32
N PRO A 46 5.01 10.06 -11.59
CA PRO A 46 5.93 10.96 -10.88
C PRO A 46 5.68 11.02 -9.37
N GLY A 47 4.46 10.76 -8.97
CA GLY A 47 3.98 10.67 -7.60
C GLY A 47 2.46 10.59 -7.61
N ILE A 48 1.89 9.96 -6.59
CA ILE A 48 0.44 9.88 -6.38
C ILE A 48 0.05 10.30 -4.97
N ALA A 49 -1.15 10.89 -4.85
CA ALA A 49 -1.86 11.08 -3.60
C ALA A 49 -3.29 10.57 -3.78
N VAL A 50 -3.72 9.65 -2.92
CA VAL A 50 -5.01 8.96 -3.04
C VAL A 50 -5.80 9.15 -1.76
N PHE A 51 -7.05 9.57 -1.88
CA PHE A 51 -8.04 9.56 -0.82
C PHE A 51 -9.09 8.49 -1.12
N ILE A 52 -9.37 7.61 -0.14
CA ILE A 52 -10.36 6.55 -0.23
C ILE A 52 -11.38 6.74 0.90
N GLU A 53 -12.63 6.98 0.53
CA GLU A 53 -13.68 7.35 1.48
C GLU A 53 -14.15 6.15 2.32
N TYR A 54 -14.36 4.99 1.69
CA TYR A 54 -14.85 3.75 2.32
C TYR A 54 -13.90 2.58 2.00
N PRO A 55 -12.68 2.55 2.55
CA PRO A 55 -11.67 1.54 2.18
C PRO A 55 -12.06 0.11 2.57
N GLY A 56 -12.98 -0.05 3.50
CA GLY A 56 -13.51 -1.35 3.93
C GLY A 56 -14.58 -1.95 3.05
N GLU A 57 -15.02 -1.23 2.01
CA GLU A 57 -15.97 -1.68 0.99
C GLU A 57 -15.21 -1.97 -0.31
N ASP A 58 -15.68 -2.95 -1.10
CA ASP A 58 -15.12 -3.29 -2.43
C ASP A 58 -13.58 -3.23 -2.50
N MET A 59 -12.90 -4.03 -1.66
CA MET A 59 -11.44 -4.06 -1.62
C MET A 59 -10.82 -4.73 -2.86
N ILE A 60 -11.58 -5.63 -3.51
CA ILE A 60 -11.10 -6.41 -4.66
C ILE A 60 -11.46 -5.68 -5.95
N PRO A 61 -10.47 -5.39 -6.83
CA PRO A 61 -10.76 -4.80 -8.13
C PRO A 61 -11.72 -5.64 -8.96
N VAL A 62 -12.80 -5.02 -9.41
CA VAL A 62 -13.79 -5.68 -10.25
C VAL A 62 -13.24 -5.88 -11.66
N MET A 63 -13.25 -7.11 -12.14
CA MET A 63 -12.90 -7.46 -13.52
C MET A 63 -14.16 -7.76 -14.33
N PRO A 64 -14.23 -7.34 -15.61
CA PRO A 64 -15.37 -7.68 -16.45
C PRO A 64 -15.46 -9.21 -16.62
N PRO A 65 -16.62 -9.83 -16.35
CA PRO A 65 -16.75 -11.31 -16.39
C PRO A 65 -16.36 -11.91 -17.75
N ALA A 66 -16.61 -11.20 -18.84
CA ALA A 66 -16.29 -11.66 -20.21
C ALA A 66 -14.82 -11.48 -20.60
N SER A 67 -14.01 -10.81 -19.79
CA SER A 67 -12.61 -10.53 -20.14
C SER A 67 -11.68 -11.73 -19.99
N GLY A 68 -12.05 -12.72 -19.16
CA GLY A 68 -11.16 -13.82 -18.78
C GLY A 68 -9.97 -13.39 -17.90
N ILE A 69 -9.90 -12.10 -17.51
CA ILE A 69 -8.83 -11.56 -16.69
C ILE A 69 -9.16 -11.85 -15.22
N PRO A 70 -8.30 -12.56 -14.47
CA PRO A 70 -8.52 -12.78 -13.04
C PRO A 70 -8.36 -11.46 -12.26
N ALA A 71 -9.07 -11.35 -11.13
CA ALA A 71 -8.83 -10.25 -10.21
C ALA A 71 -7.36 -10.28 -9.71
N PRO A 72 -6.72 -9.12 -9.53
CA PRO A 72 -5.31 -9.07 -9.13
C PRO A 72 -5.06 -9.54 -7.70
N THR A 73 -6.10 -9.69 -6.90
CA THR A 73 -6.06 -10.23 -5.53
C THR A 73 -7.40 -10.88 -5.18
N THR A 74 -7.46 -11.60 -4.06
CA THR A 74 -8.67 -12.20 -3.48
C THR A 74 -8.77 -11.83 -2.00
N MET A 75 -9.96 -12.02 -1.39
CA MET A 75 -10.10 -11.79 0.06
C MET A 75 -9.23 -12.74 0.87
N ASP A 76 -9.19 -14.03 0.51
CA ASP A 76 -8.33 -15.01 1.17
C ASP A 76 -6.85 -14.55 1.16
N TYR A 77 -6.38 -14.02 0.03
CA TYR A 77 -5.00 -13.51 -0.07
C TYR A 77 -4.78 -12.22 0.73
N ILE A 78 -5.77 -11.34 0.82
CA ILE A 78 -5.72 -10.13 1.67
C ILE A 78 -5.68 -10.53 3.15
N GLU A 79 -6.48 -11.52 3.56
CA GLU A 79 -6.51 -12.02 4.94
C GLU A 79 -5.21 -12.73 5.29
N ASP A 80 -4.67 -13.58 4.41
CA ASP A 80 -3.36 -14.21 4.57
C ASP A 80 -2.24 -13.16 4.69
N TYR A 81 -2.27 -12.13 3.84
CA TYR A 81 -1.32 -11.02 3.91
C TYR A 81 -1.42 -10.26 5.25
N PHE A 82 -2.64 -9.98 5.73
CA PHE A 82 -2.87 -9.37 7.03
C PHE A 82 -2.28 -10.23 8.15
N VAL A 83 -2.64 -11.52 8.22
CA VAL A 83 -2.22 -12.42 9.31
C VAL A 83 -0.70 -12.65 9.28
N HIS A 84 -0.16 -13.02 8.12
CA HIS A 84 1.23 -13.50 8.03
C HIS A 84 2.25 -12.42 7.73
N TYR A 85 1.85 -11.28 7.17
CA TYR A 85 2.80 -10.23 6.78
C TYR A 85 2.68 -8.93 7.59
N LEU A 86 1.49 -8.64 8.18
CA LEU A 86 1.28 -7.47 9.04
C LEU A 86 1.18 -7.82 10.53
N MET A 87 0.73 -9.03 10.89
CA MET A 87 0.51 -9.40 12.30
C MET A 87 1.54 -10.38 12.87
N ASP A 88 2.09 -11.32 12.07
CA ASP A 88 3.11 -12.25 12.54
C ASP A 88 4.53 -11.68 12.32
N PRO A 89 5.24 -11.27 13.40
CA PRO A 89 6.60 -10.73 13.30
C PRO A 89 7.69 -11.78 13.06
N THR A 90 7.35 -13.06 13.06
CA THR A 90 8.30 -14.16 12.88
C THR A 90 8.90 -14.10 11.47
N LEU A 91 10.22 -13.98 11.38
CA LEU A 91 10.95 -14.01 10.10
C LEU A 91 11.30 -15.44 9.73
N ALA A 92 11.14 -15.80 8.46
CA ALA A 92 11.70 -17.02 7.91
C ALA A 92 13.24 -16.86 7.75
N GLU A 93 13.95 -17.98 7.61
CA GLU A 93 15.42 -18.01 7.56
C GLU A 93 16.02 -17.15 6.42
N ASN A 94 15.27 -17.01 5.33
CA ASN A 94 15.68 -16.23 4.15
C ASN A 94 15.05 -14.83 4.08
N GLU A 95 14.30 -14.41 5.11
CA GLU A 95 13.69 -13.08 5.18
C GLU A 95 14.55 -12.12 5.99
N THR A 96 14.82 -10.95 5.45
CA THR A 96 15.53 -9.86 6.16
C THR A 96 14.58 -8.97 6.94
N TYR A 97 13.33 -8.87 6.50
CA TYR A 97 12.26 -8.15 7.19
C TYR A 97 10.88 -8.63 6.71
N LYS A 98 9.89 -8.40 7.55
CA LYS A 98 8.45 -8.30 7.22
C LYS A 98 7.94 -6.96 7.75
N TYR A 99 6.82 -6.47 7.24
CA TYR A 99 6.20 -5.29 7.86
C TYR A 99 5.81 -5.58 9.30
N ALA A 100 5.33 -6.79 9.60
CA ALA A 100 5.01 -7.20 10.97
C ALA A 100 6.19 -7.07 11.93
N SER A 101 7.41 -7.42 11.53
CA SER A 101 8.60 -7.29 12.38
C SER A 101 8.90 -5.83 12.76
N ARG A 102 8.45 -4.88 11.94
CA ARG A 102 8.55 -3.44 12.20
C ARG A 102 7.33 -2.94 13.00
N ILE A 103 6.12 -3.33 12.61
CA ILE A 103 4.87 -2.97 13.30
C ILE A 103 4.89 -3.45 14.76
N HIS A 104 5.38 -4.65 14.99
CA HIS A 104 5.50 -5.26 16.33
C HIS A 104 6.91 -5.13 16.91
N HIS A 105 7.71 -4.17 16.46
CA HIS A 105 9.04 -3.93 17.02
C HIS A 105 8.93 -3.65 18.54
N PRO A 106 9.73 -4.36 19.36
CA PRO A 106 9.71 -4.18 20.82
C PRO A 106 10.13 -2.76 21.22
N MET A 107 9.38 -2.15 22.11
CA MET A 107 9.64 -0.80 22.59
C MET A 107 10.46 -0.83 23.91
N PRO A 108 11.36 0.14 24.17
CA PRO A 108 12.22 0.15 25.36
C PRO A 108 11.47 0.14 26.71
N ARG A 109 10.23 0.61 26.71
CA ARG A 109 9.36 0.62 27.92
C ARG A 109 8.36 -0.54 27.95
N GLY A 110 8.64 -1.62 27.20
CA GLY A 110 7.77 -2.78 27.04
C GLY A 110 6.67 -2.58 25.98
N GLY A 111 6.06 -3.69 25.59
CA GLY A 111 5.10 -3.74 24.48
C GLY A 111 5.74 -3.55 23.11
N THR A 112 4.89 -3.44 22.11
CA THR A 112 5.28 -3.24 20.71
C THR A 112 4.94 -1.84 20.23
N GLN A 113 5.45 -1.48 19.03
CA GLN A 113 5.15 -0.19 18.41
C GLN A 113 3.64 -0.01 18.18
N LEU A 114 2.94 -1.05 17.70
CA LEU A 114 1.49 -1.03 17.48
C LEU A 114 0.72 -0.85 18.79
N GLU A 115 1.07 -1.60 19.84
CA GLU A 115 0.45 -1.46 21.16
C GLU A 115 0.64 -0.04 21.72
N ARG A 116 1.81 0.55 21.50
CA ARG A 116 2.08 1.94 21.90
C ARG A 116 1.20 2.95 21.14
N VAL A 117 0.98 2.76 19.85
CA VAL A 117 0.06 3.58 19.05
C VAL A 117 -1.37 3.46 19.58
N ILE A 118 -1.83 2.25 19.86
CA ILE A 118 -3.16 2.01 20.45
C ILE A 118 -3.30 2.70 21.82
N GLU A 119 -2.30 2.59 22.69
CA GLU A 119 -2.29 3.28 23.98
C GLU A 119 -2.36 4.81 23.84
N MET A 120 -1.60 5.38 22.89
CA MET A 120 -1.62 6.83 22.60
C MET A 120 -3.01 7.29 22.17
N LEU A 121 -3.66 6.58 21.26
CA LEU A 121 -4.99 6.89 20.78
C LEU A 121 -6.05 6.73 21.88
N LYS A 122 -5.96 5.70 22.71
CA LYS A 122 -6.87 5.53 23.89
C LYS A 122 -6.74 6.69 24.87
N LYS A 123 -5.53 7.15 25.13
CA LYS A 123 -5.25 8.22 26.11
C LYS A 123 -5.52 9.61 25.56
N THR A 124 -5.20 9.84 24.29
CA THR A 124 -5.30 11.14 23.61
C THR A 124 -5.75 10.93 22.17
N PRO A 125 -7.06 10.73 21.91
CA PRO A 125 -7.55 10.35 20.57
C PRO A 125 -7.12 11.30 19.45
N LEU A 126 -7.02 12.62 19.71
CA LEU A 126 -6.61 13.62 18.73
C LEU A 126 -5.08 13.85 18.67
N THR A 127 -4.29 12.87 19.12
CA THR A 127 -2.82 12.96 19.05
C THR A 127 -2.31 13.00 17.61
N ASN A 128 -1.20 13.72 17.39
CA ASN A 128 -0.44 13.71 16.13
C ASN A 128 0.79 12.79 16.18
N GLN A 129 0.91 11.93 17.21
CA GLN A 129 2.10 11.11 17.47
C GLN A 129 1.89 9.61 17.20
N ALA A 130 0.69 9.20 16.77
CA ALA A 130 0.32 7.80 16.59
C ALA A 130 0.83 7.25 15.24
N VAL A 131 2.16 7.22 15.09
CA VAL A 131 2.85 6.75 13.87
C VAL A 131 3.53 5.42 14.14
N VAL A 132 3.37 4.48 13.22
CA VAL A 132 4.15 3.24 13.12
C VAL A 132 5.23 3.44 12.06
N GLU A 133 6.49 3.43 12.49
CA GLU A 133 7.66 3.52 11.62
C GLU A 133 8.01 2.13 11.09
N ILE A 134 7.95 1.97 9.77
CA ILE A 134 8.30 0.72 9.08
C ILE A 134 9.73 0.80 8.56
N GLY A 135 10.07 1.94 7.94
CA GLY A 135 11.40 2.19 7.42
C GLY A 135 12.36 2.64 8.50
N THR A 136 13.59 2.15 8.43
CA THR A 136 14.69 2.59 9.30
C THR A 136 15.89 3.06 8.48
N PRO A 137 16.82 3.86 9.04
CA PRO A 137 18.04 4.24 8.35
C PRO A 137 18.91 3.04 7.92
N GLU A 138 18.90 1.97 8.71
CA GLU A 138 19.66 0.73 8.48
C GLU A 138 19.21 -0.01 7.22
N ASP A 139 17.97 0.25 6.74
CA ASP A 139 17.47 -0.33 5.49
C ASP A 139 18.35 0.05 4.28
N HIS A 140 19.10 1.17 4.34
CA HIS A 140 20.04 1.56 3.30
C HIS A 140 21.25 0.63 3.22
N ASP A 141 21.74 0.16 4.36
CA ASP A 141 22.87 -0.77 4.41
C ASP A 141 22.49 -2.15 3.88
N ILE A 142 21.24 -2.57 4.07
CA ILE A 142 20.71 -3.82 3.51
C ILE A 142 20.79 -3.79 1.98
N CYS A 143 20.49 -2.65 1.35
CA CYS A 143 20.53 -2.51 -0.10
C CYS A 143 21.94 -2.46 -0.67
N PHE A 144 22.83 -1.71 -0.03
CA PHE A 144 24.20 -1.54 -0.50
C PHE A 144 25.13 -2.69 -0.13
N GLY A 145 24.90 -3.34 1.02
CA GLY A 145 25.73 -4.42 1.54
C GLY A 145 25.59 -5.76 0.83
N ASN A 146 24.56 -5.96 0.02
CA ASN A 146 24.23 -7.23 -0.64
C ASN A 146 24.23 -7.13 -2.18
N ASP A 147 25.14 -6.36 -2.76
CA ASP A 147 25.25 -6.15 -4.22
C ASP A 147 23.94 -5.67 -4.88
N GLY A 148 23.11 -4.94 -4.14
CA GLY A 148 21.82 -4.43 -4.61
C GLY A 148 20.71 -5.48 -4.77
N LYS A 149 20.90 -6.69 -4.24
CA LYS A 149 19.94 -7.80 -4.40
C LYS A 149 18.74 -7.73 -3.46
N LEU A 150 18.84 -6.93 -2.41
CA LEU A 150 17.76 -6.77 -1.44
C LEU A 150 17.15 -5.36 -1.53
N ASP A 151 15.83 -5.30 -1.53
CA ASP A 151 15.09 -4.05 -1.54
C ASP A 151 14.69 -3.64 -0.10
N PRO A 152 14.82 -2.35 0.28
CA PRO A 152 14.28 -1.87 1.54
C PRO A 152 12.75 -1.93 1.53
N PRO A 153 12.08 -1.89 2.70
CA PRO A 153 10.62 -1.88 2.78
C PRO A 153 9.99 -0.84 1.86
N CYS A 154 9.02 -1.26 1.04
CA CYS A 154 8.28 -0.34 0.17
C CYS A 154 7.35 0.57 0.98
N LEU A 155 6.60 0.02 1.93
CA LEU A 155 5.86 0.77 2.93
C LEU A 155 6.84 1.36 3.95
N ARG A 156 6.75 2.67 4.22
CA ARG A 156 7.70 3.36 5.11
C ARG A 156 7.09 3.76 6.45
N LEU A 157 5.80 4.06 6.48
CA LEU A 157 5.08 4.43 7.71
C LEU A 157 3.57 4.20 7.59
N LEU A 158 2.93 4.08 8.75
CA LEU A 158 1.48 4.16 8.93
C LEU A 158 1.19 5.21 9.99
N ASP A 159 0.53 6.31 9.62
CA ASP A 159 0.17 7.40 10.52
C ASP A 159 -1.33 7.35 10.81
N PHE A 160 -1.68 7.01 12.05
CA PHE A 160 -3.06 6.90 12.52
C PHE A 160 -3.52 8.22 13.14
N LYS A 161 -4.69 8.69 12.72
CA LYS A 161 -5.34 9.92 13.24
C LYS A 161 -6.80 9.66 13.53
N ALA A 162 -7.27 10.16 14.67
CA ALA A 162 -8.71 10.31 14.87
C ALA A 162 -9.14 11.68 14.35
N VAL A 163 -10.21 11.71 13.55
CA VAL A 163 -10.78 12.92 12.98
C VAL A 163 -12.27 13.04 13.31
N PRO A 164 -12.82 14.24 13.47
CA PRO A 164 -14.26 14.42 13.66
C PRO A 164 -15.08 13.84 12.49
N SER A 165 -16.12 13.07 12.81
CA SER A 165 -17.07 12.51 11.86
C SER A 165 -18.48 12.54 12.45
N GLY A 166 -19.22 13.61 12.19
CA GLY A 166 -20.46 13.91 12.89
C GLY A 166 -20.22 14.11 14.39
N ASP A 167 -20.93 13.37 15.22
CA ASP A 167 -20.80 13.41 16.69
C ASP A 167 -19.74 12.45 17.24
N GLU A 168 -19.04 11.72 16.36
CA GLU A 168 -18.05 10.70 16.73
C GLU A 168 -16.65 11.07 16.21
N LEU A 169 -15.67 10.26 16.60
CA LEU A 169 -14.32 10.29 16.04
C LEU A 169 -14.10 9.06 15.17
N ALA A 170 -13.65 9.28 13.93
CA ALA A 170 -13.29 8.23 13.00
C ALA A 170 -11.77 8.07 12.90
N LEU A 171 -11.29 6.83 12.96
CA LEU A 171 -9.89 6.51 12.76
C LEU A 171 -9.54 6.51 11.28
N THR A 172 -8.60 7.35 10.89
CA THR A 172 -7.98 7.37 9.57
C THR A 172 -6.58 6.77 9.63
N VAL A 173 -6.05 6.32 8.49
CA VAL A 173 -4.64 5.98 8.34
C VAL A 173 -4.08 6.66 7.10
N SER A 174 -2.89 7.25 7.24
CA SER A 174 -2.07 7.72 6.12
C SER A 174 -0.91 6.76 5.91
N CYS A 175 -0.71 6.31 4.67
CA CYS A 175 0.37 5.40 4.29
C CYS A 175 1.33 6.06 3.32
N TYR A 176 2.63 5.79 3.44
CA TYR A 176 3.62 6.19 2.45
C TYR A 176 4.39 4.99 1.91
N PHE A 177 4.33 4.83 0.58
CA PHE A 177 5.11 3.83 -0.15
C PHE A 177 6.19 4.52 -1.01
N ARG A 178 7.48 4.17 -0.81
CA ARG A 178 8.58 4.67 -1.64
C ARG A 178 8.53 4.14 -3.08
N SER A 179 8.03 2.91 -3.23
CA SER A 179 7.85 2.19 -4.49
C SER A 179 6.64 1.27 -4.35
N TRP A 180 5.81 1.14 -5.38
CA TRP A 180 4.57 0.39 -5.21
C TRP A 180 4.05 -0.19 -6.52
N ASP A 181 3.91 -1.51 -6.57
CA ASP A 181 3.18 -2.18 -7.64
C ASP A 181 1.69 -1.89 -7.54
N LEU A 182 1.14 -1.25 -8.57
CA LEU A 182 -0.27 -0.90 -8.62
C LEU A 182 -1.16 -2.07 -9.05
N TRP A 183 -0.63 -3.07 -9.76
CA TRP A 183 -1.48 -4.14 -10.27
C TRP A 183 -2.00 -5.02 -9.15
N ALA A 184 -1.13 -5.75 -8.47
CA ALA A 184 -1.50 -6.67 -7.40
C ALA A 184 -1.17 -6.14 -6.00
N GLY A 185 -0.08 -5.39 -5.87
CA GLY A 185 0.38 -4.83 -4.60
C GLY A 185 -0.59 -3.81 -4.02
N PHE A 186 -1.13 -2.90 -4.83
CA PHE A 186 -2.03 -1.85 -4.35
C PHE A 186 -3.27 -2.41 -3.61
N PRO A 187 -4.12 -3.26 -4.24
CA PRO A 187 -5.32 -3.75 -3.55
C PRO A 187 -4.99 -4.68 -2.39
N THR A 188 -3.97 -5.52 -2.50
CA THR A 188 -3.57 -6.44 -1.43
C THR A 188 -3.06 -5.69 -0.20
N ASN A 189 -2.13 -4.76 -0.41
CA ASN A 189 -1.55 -4.01 0.71
C ASN A 189 -2.58 -3.13 1.39
N LEU A 190 -3.42 -2.41 0.64
CA LEU A 190 -4.46 -1.56 1.23
C LEU A 190 -5.56 -2.36 1.90
N GLY A 191 -5.94 -3.52 1.34
CA GLY A 191 -6.87 -4.44 2.00
C GLY A 191 -6.33 -4.90 3.36
N GLY A 192 -5.07 -5.35 3.44
CA GLY A 192 -4.44 -5.74 4.69
C GLY A 192 -4.29 -4.58 5.68
N ILE A 193 -3.90 -3.38 5.20
CA ILE A 193 -3.81 -2.17 6.05
C ILE A 193 -5.20 -1.75 6.55
N GLU A 194 -6.24 -1.93 5.75
CA GLU A 194 -7.62 -1.69 6.19
C GLU A 194 -8.04 -2.64 7.32
N LEU A 195 -7.68 -3.93 7.23
CA LEU A 195 -7.92 -4.89 8.31
C LEU A 195 -7.15 -4.49 9.58
N LEU A 196 -5.89 -4.05 9.45
CA LEU A 196 -5.11 -3.51 10.58
C LEU A 196 -5.76 -2.25 11.17
N LYS A 197 -6.24 -1.32 10.33
CA LYS A 197 -6.93 -0.11 10.79
C LYS A 197 -8.23 -0.45 11.53
N LYS A 198 -9.01 -1.41 11.03
CA LYS A 198 -10.22 -1.91 11.73
C LYS A 198 -9.88 -2.51 13.10
N LEU A 199 -8.79 -3.26 13.21
CA LEU A 199 -8.30 -3.75 14.50
C LEU A 199 -7.99 -2.60 15.47
N VAL A 200 -7.21 -1.61 15.02
CA VAL A 200 -6.88 -0.42 15.85
C VAL A 200 -8.13 0.36 16.22
N ALA A 201 -9.08 0.55 15.29
CA ALA A 201 -10.35 1.23 15.56
C ALA A 201 -11.16 0.51 16.63
N SER A 202 -11.27 -0.82 16.55
CA SER A 202 -11.94 -1.65 17.56
C SER A 202 -11.29 -1.53 18.94
N GLU A 203 -9.95 -1.61 18.99
CA GLU A 203 -9.19 -1.49 20.24
C GLU A 203 -9.32 -0.10 20.89
N THR A 204 -9.49 0.94 20.09
CA THR A 204 -9.58 2.33 20.56
C THR A 204 -11.00 2.87 20.68
N GLN A 205 -12.02 2.07 20.31
CA GLN A 205 -13.44 2.45 20.26
C GLN A 205 -13.71 3.66 19.35
N LEU A 206 -12.89 3.80 18.29
CA LEU A 206 -13.10 4.78 17.23
C LEU A 206 -13.88 4.13 16.09
N THR A 207 -14.66 4.92 15.35
CA THR A 207 -15.30 4.44 14.12
C THR A 207 -14.28 4.28 13.00
N ASN A 208 -14.58 3.41 12.03
CA ASN A 208 -13.68 3.18 10.89
C ASN A 208 -13.83 4.32 9.88
N GLY A 209 -12.76 5.07 9.62
CA GLY A 209 -12.74 6.24 8.74
C GLY A 209 -12.02 6.01 7.41
N PRO A 210 -11.82 7.08 6.62
CA PRO A 210 -11.14 7.03 5.33
C PRO A 210 -9.65 6.69 5.43
N MET A 211 -9.04 6.48 4.27
CA MET A 211 -7.62 6.19 4.11
C MET A 211 -6.98 7.21 3.17
N TYR A 212 -5.76 7.65 3.51
CA TYR A 212 -4.92 8.52 2.68
C TYR A 212 -3.66 7.78 2.29
N VAL A 213 -3.29 7.82 1.03
CA VAL A 213 -2.13 7.05 0.54
C VAL A 213 -1.26 7.92 -0.35
N TYR A 214 0.04 7.83 -0.16
CA TYR A 214 1.04 8.57 -0.92
C TYR A 214 2.10 7.63 -1.44
N SER A 215 2.53 7.83 -2.69
CA SER A 215 3.68 7.11 -3.23
C SER A 215 4.46 7.97 -4.21
N ALA A 216 5.78 7.94 -4.09
CA ALA A 216 6.70 8.57 -5.04
C ALA A 216 7.11 7.63 -6.18
N GLY A 217 6.78 6.33 -6.09
CA GLY A 217 7.20 5.30 -7.05
C GLY A 217 6.09 4.31 -7.41
N ALA A 218 4.85 4.78 -7.52
CA ALA A 218 3.71 3.95 -7.92
C ALA A 218 3.82 3.59 -9.41
N HIS A 219 3.74 2.29 -9.73
CA HIS A 219 4.00 1.79 -11.08
C HIS A 219 3.26 0.49 -11.39
N ILE A 220 3.20 0.13 -12.66
CA ILE A 220 3.01 -1.26 -13.11
C ILE A 220 4.26 -1.73 -13.84
N TYR A 221 4.54 -3.02 -13.75
CA TYR A 221 5.59 -3.65 -14.56
C TYR A 221 5.15 -3.82 -16.00
N GLY A 222 6.11 -3.81 -16.94
CA GLY A 222 5.84 -3.93 -18.37
C GLY A 222 5.04 -5.17 -18.78
N TYR A 223 5.23 -6.29 -18.05
CA TYR A 223 4.46 -7.52 -18.28
C TYR A 223 2.97 -7.42 -17.90
N HIS A 224 2.57 -6.39 -17.15
CA HIS A 224 1.16 -6.08 -16.87
C HIS A 224 0.56 -5.04 -17.83
N GLU A 225 1.35 -4.42 -18.72
CA GLU A 225 0.87 -3.32 -19.57
C GLU A 225 -0.31 -3.75 -20.45
N GLU A 226 -0.19 -4.89 -21.13
CA GLU A 226 -1.24 -5.37 -22.03
C GLU A 226 -2.55 -5.65 -21.29
N ILE A 227 -2.49 -6.39 -20.18
CA ILE A 227 -3.67 -6.71 -19.38
C ILE A 227 -4.29 -5.46 -18.74
N ALA A 228 -3.49 -4.46 -18.37
CA ALA A 228 -3.96 -3.18 -17.87
C ALA A 228 -4.68 -2.37 -18.94
N ARG A 229 -4.17 -2.36 -20.20
CA ARG A 229 -4.83 -1.74 -21.35
C ARG A 229 -6.16 -2.42 -21.66
N LEU A 230 -6.19 -3.75 -21.70
CA LEU A 230 -7.42 -4.52 -21.90
C LEU A 230 -8.46 -4.20 -20.81
N ARG A 231 -8.04 -4.16 -19.54
CA ARG A 231 -8.94 -3.84 -18.41
C ARG A 231 -9.54 -2.43 -18.51
N THR A 232 -8.78 -1.49 -19.04
CA THR A 232 -9.16 -0.08 -19.12
C THR A 232 -9.71 0.34 -20.48
N LEU A 233 -9.82 -0.58 -21.43
CA LEU A 233 -10.23 -0.33 -22.81
C LEU A 233 -9.35 0.73 -23.51
N LYS A 234 -8.09 0.84 -23.12
CA LYS A 234 -7.09 1.67 -23.78
C LYS A 234 -6.49 0.92 -24.99
N PRO A 235 -6.10 1.62 -26.06
CA PRO A 235 -5.48 0.99 -27.22
C PRO A 235 -4.27 0.13 -26.83
N LEU A 236 -4.11 -1.04 -27.45
CA LEU A 236 -2.91 -1.85 -27.31
C LEU A 236 -1.71 -1.13 -27.91
N LYS A 237 -0.50 -1.45 -27.44
CA LYS A 237 0.73 -0.77 -27.88
C LYS A 237 0.98 -0.90 -29.38
N ALA A 238 0.56 -2.02 -29.98
CA ALA A 238 0.63 -2.25 -31.42
C ALA A 238 -0.34 -1.35 -32.25
N ASP A 239 -1.38 -0.80 -31.61
CA ASP A 239 -2.41 0.02 -32.25
C ASP A 239 -2.15 1.53 -32.05
N ILE A 240 -1.06 1.90 -31.42
CA ILE A 240 -0.67 3.30 -31.22
C ILE A 240 0.20 3.71 -32.43
N PRO A 241 -0.23 4.73 -33.19
CA PRO A 241 0.47 5.19 -34.43
C PRO A 241 1.86 5.77 -34.12
#